data_639869407654bd224aaad001a1acc00c
#
_entry.id   639869407654bd224aaad001a1acc00c
#
_cell.length_a   1.000
_cell.length_b   1.000
_cell.length_c   1.000
_cell.angle_alpha   90.00
_cell.angle_beta   90.00
_cell.angle_gamma   90.00
#
_symmetry.space_group_name_H-M   'P 1'
#
loop_
_entity.id
_entity.type
_entity.pdbx_description
1 polymer ?
#
loop_
_entity_poly.entity_id
_entity_poly.type
_entity_poly.pdbx_seq_one_letter_code
_entity_poly.pdbx_strand_id
1 'polypeptide(L)' 'MTIGTVKFFNTSKGFGFIAPEGGGKDVFVHVSAVQAAGMHSLNEGQKVSFDIQPDARGAKAANLKAV' A
#
# COMPACT_ATOMS: atom_id res chain seq x y z
N MET A 1 -5.97 4.84 -11.10
CA MET A 1 -5.36 4.70 -9.78
C MET A 1 -6.43 4.34 -8.77
N THR A 2 -6.07 3.55 -7.79
CA THR A 2 -6.98 3.10 -6.74
C THR A 2 -6.67 3.85 -5.46
N ILE A 3 -7.70 4.24 -4.74
CA ILE A 3 -7.55 4.84 -3.42
C ILE A 3 -7.88 3.77 -2.40
N GLY A 4 -7.08 3.68 -1.35
CA GLY A 4 -7.31 2.72 -0.28
C GLY A 4 -6.89 3.28 1.06
N THR A 5 -7.21 2.51 2.11
CA THR A 5 -6.87 2.85 3.48
C THR A 5 -5.87 1.83 4.00
N VAL A 6 -4.78 2.32 4.58
CA VAL A 6 -3.76 1.43 5.15
C VAL A 6 -4.36 0.69 6.34
N LYS A 7 -4.33 -0.66 6.28
CA LYS A 7 -4.78 -1.49 7.39
C LYS A 7 -3.71 -1.62 8.45
N PHE A 8 -2.49 -1.91 8.02
CA PHE A 8 -1.34 -1.83 8.89
C PHE A 8 -0.07 -1.73 8.06
N PHE A 9 0.98 -1.29 8.68
CA PHE A 9 2.29 -1.27 8.05
C PHE A 9 3.36 -1.53 9.10
N ASN A 10 4.25 -2.47 8.82
CA ASN A 10 5.32 -2.85 9.75
C ASN A 10 6.66 -2.45 9.14
N THR A 11 7.25 -1.37 9.65
CA THR A 11 8.52 -0.87 9.14
C THR A 11 9.67 -1.82 9.44
N SER A 12 9.60 -2.55 10.54
CA SER A 12 10.65 -3.51 10.89
C SER A 12 10.70 -4.67 9.91
N LYS A 13 9.54 -5.15 9.48
CA LYS A 13 9.47 -6.23 8.49
C LYS A 13 9.48 -5.71 7.05
N GLY A 14 9.19 -4.43 6.87
CA GLY A 14 9.24 -3.80 5.57
C GLY A 14 8.03 -4.04 4.68
N PHE A 15 6.85 -4.28 5.24
CA PHE A 15 5.65 -4.50 4.44
C PHE A 15 4.39 -4.13 5.20
N GLY A 16 3.30 -4.03 4.46
CA GLY A 16 1.99 -3.77 5.04
C GLY A 16 0.88 -4.12 4.07
N PHE A 17 -0.34 -3.79 4.44
CA PHE A 17 -1.51 -4.05 3.62
C PHE A 17 -2.41 -2.83 3.56
N ILE A 18 -3.00 -2.63 2.39
CA ILE A 18 -3.91 -1.53 2.12
C ILE A 18 -5.26 -2.13 1.71
N ALA A 19 -6.34 -1.63 2.30
CA ALA A 19 -7.69 -2.04 1.94
C ALA A 19 -8.20 -1.08 0.85
N PRO A 20 -8.40 -1.56 -0.39
CA PRO A 20 -8.90 -0.70 -1.46
C PRO A 20 -10.31 -0.20 -1.16
N GLU A 21 -10.60 1.06 -1.51
CA GLU A 21 -11.97 1.55 -1.47
C GLU A 21 -12.77 0.81 -2.53
N GLY A 22 -14.02 0.56 -2.25
CA GLY A 22 -14.88 -0.19 -3.15
C GLY A 22 -14.84 -1.70 -2.91
N GLY A 23 -14.05 -2.14 -1.97
CA GLY A 23 -13.98 -3.55 -1.58
C GLY A 23 -12.91 -4.31 -2.31
N GLY A 24 -12.88 -5.61 -2.10
CA GLY A 24 -11.88 -6.49 -2.66
C GLY A 24 -10.86 -6.91 -1.63
N LYS A 25 -9.85 -7.64 -2.08
CA LYS A 25 -8.81 -8.17 -1.21
C LYS A 25 -7.80 -7.08 -0.87
N ASP A 26 -7.19 -7.22 0.30
CA ASP A 26 -6.13 -6.32 0.71
C ASP A 26 -4.98 -6.38 -0.29
N VAL A 27 -4.36 -5.24 -0.51
CA VAL A 27 -3.24 -5.10 -1.43
C VAL A 27 -1.96 -5.04 -0.62
N PHE A 28 -1.01 -5.89 -0.96
CA PHE A 28 0.31 -5.91 -0.32
C PHE A 28 1.09 -4.67 -0.72
N VAL A 29 1.80 -4.06 0.24
CA VAL A 29 2.70 -2.95 -0.03
C VAL A 29 4.04 -3.23 0.63
N HIS A 30 5.11 -3.10 -0.15
CA HIS A 30 6.47 -3.26 0.36
C HIS A 30 7.08 -1.90 0.68
N VAL A 31 8.00 -1.88 1.64
CA VAL A 31 8.65 -0.64 2.05
C VAL A 31 9.35 0.07 0.89
N SER A 32 9.86 -0.69 -0.08
CA SER A 32 10.51 -0.09 -1.24
C SER A 32 9.55 0.78 -2.04
N ALA A 33 8.27 0.38 -2.14
CA ALA A 33 7.27 1.20 -2.82
C ALA A 33 6.97 2.48 -2.03
N VAL A 34 6.98 2.39 -0.72
CA VAL A 34 6.78 3.56 0.16
C VAL A 34 7.95 4.53 0.00
N GLN A 35 9.16 4.03 -0.01
CA GLN A 35 10.35 4.86 -0.16
C GLN A 35 10.41 5.49 -1.56
N ALA A 36 10.03 4.75 -2.58
CA ALA A 36 9.98 5.27 -3.94
C ALA A 36 9.00 6.41 -4.09
N ALA A 37 7.96 6.44 -3.24
CA ALA A 37 6.99 7.52 -3.22
C ALA A 37 7.44 8.72 -2.38
N GLY A 38 8.64 8.66 -1.80
CA GLY A 38 9.16 9.73 -0.95
C GLY A 38 8.66 9.68 0.48
N MET A 39 8.07 8.57 0.88
CA MET A 39 7.56 8.40 2.24
C MET A 39 8.48 7.46 3.02
N HIS A 40 8.46 7.55 4.34
CA HIS A 40 9.25 6.68 5.21
C HIS A 40 8.46 5.47 5.68
N SER A 41 7.18 5.67 5.95
CA SER A 41 6.31 4.62 6.44
C SER A 41 4.86 5.02 6.18
N LEU A 42 3.95 4.09 6.45
CA LEU A 42 2.53 4.34 6.37
C LEU A 42 1.92 4.16 7.75
N ASN A 43 0.90 4.95 8.06
CA ASN A 43 0.18 4.85 9.32
C ASN A 43 -1.15 4.14 9.10
N GLU A 44 -1.60 3.41 10.12
CA GLU A 44 -2.92 2.79 10.09
C GLU A 44 -3.99 3.86 9.86
N GLY A 45 -4.91 3.57 8.96
CA GLY A 45 -5.99 4.48 8.63
C GLY A 45 -5.61 5.58 7.64
N GLN A 46 -4.35 5.65 7.24
CA GLN A 46 -3.92 6.63 6.25
C GLN A 46 -4.50 6.29 4.89
N LYS A 47 -4.96 7.31 4.15
CA LYS A 47 -5.42 7.12 2.78
C LYS A 47 -4.29 7.37 1.80
N VAL A 48 -4.19 6.49 0.82
CA VAL A 48 -3.17 6.57 -0.21
C VAL A 48 -3.80 6.21 -1.55
N SER A 49 -3.22 6.71 -2.62
CA SER A 49 -3.55 6.25 -3.96
C SER A 49 -2.41 5.39 -4.49
N PHE A 50 -2.76 4.40 -5.29
CA PHE A 50 -1.76 3.45 -5.79
C PHE A 50 -2.31 2.72 -7.01
N ASP A 51 -1.41 2.08 -7.74
CA ASP A 51 -1.76 1.18 -8.82
C ASP A 51 -1.65 -0.25 -8.30
N ILE A 52 -2.59 -1.09 -8.72
CA ILE A 52 -2.58 -2.50 -8.36
C ILE A 52 -1.85 -3.27 -9.45
N GLN A 53 -0.81 -4.01 -9.06
CA GLN A 53 -0.04 -4.82 -9.99
C GLN A 53 -0.05 -6.26 -9.54
N PRO A 54 -0.02 -7.22 -10.49
CA PRO A 54 0.07 -8.62 -10.13
C PRO A 54 1.42 -8.94 -9.49
N ASP A 55 1.40 -9.83 -8.52
CA ASP A 55 2.58 -10.30 -7.81
C ASP A 55 2.37 -11.76 -7.46
N ALA A 56 3.45 -12.45 -7.11
CA ALA A 56 3.39 -13.86 -6.72
C ALA A 56 2.46 -14.10 -5.54
N ARG A 57 2.25 -13.08 -4.71
CA ARG A 57 1.38 -13.15 -3.53
C ARG A 57 -0.03 -12.66 -3.80
N GLY A 58 -0.35 -12.33 -5.06
CA GLY A 58 -1.62 -11.76 -5.43
C GLY A 58 -1.45 -10.36 -5.98
N ALA A 59 -1.97 -9.34 -5.30
CA ALA A 59 -1.86 -7.96 -5.75
C ALA A 59 -0.90 -7.18 -4.86
N LYS A 60 -0.10 -6.32 -5.47
CA LYS A 60 0.79 -5.41 -4.73
C LYS A 60 0.51 -3.97 -5.15
N ALA A 61 0.79 -3.05 -4.26
CA ALA A 61 0.65 -1.62 -4.53
C ALA A 61 1.93 -1.09 -5.18
N ALA A 62 1.75 -0.23 -6.18
CA ALA A 62 2.85 0.45 -6.85
C ALA A 62 2.46 1.91 -7.06
N ASN A 63 3.45 2.76 -7.30
CA ASN A 63 3.22 4.19 -7.56
C ASN A 63 2.37 4.85 -6.47
N LEU A 64 2.75 4.62 -5.23
CA LEU A 64 2.03 5.15 -4.08
C LEU A 64 2.10 6.67 -4.04
N LYS A 65 1.00 7.28 -3.63
CA LYS A 65 0.93 8.71 -3.37
C LYS A 65 0.05 8.95 -2.16
N ALA A 66 0.42 9.92 -1.34
CA ALA A 66 -0.47 10.38 -0.28
C ALA A 66 -1.66 11.10 -0.89
N VAL A 67 -2.83 10.88 -0.32
CA VAL A 67 -4.07 11.50 -0.79
C VAL A 67 -4.44 12.68 0.11
#